data_87460c97d7bc9c0ba163be452aa8dacb
#
_entry.id   87460c97d7bc9c0ba163be452aa8dacb
#
_cell.length_a   1.000
_cell.length_b   1.000
_cell.length_c   1.000
_cell.angle_alpha   90.00
_cell.angle_beta   90.00
_cell.angle_gamma   90.00
#
_symmetry.space_group_name_H-M   'P 1'
#
loop_
_entity.id
_entity.type
_entity.pdbx_description
1 polymer ?
#
loop_
_entity_poly.entity_id
_entity_poly.type
_entity_poly.pdbx_seq_one_letter_code
_entity_poly.pdbx_strand_id
1 'polypeptide(L)'
;MKTKIFLFILSFFATINSQTVTNSFIIIDADSRIEIPAKEITFAIVIEQIDTNAQNSYDGLKQLEKKFIPLLKEFNIPNSNISYSLSQLRREGGFNNRPVQYKASENIVIKLNDFKQYEPFQLALLSIGIYSFHGTFSTTEITEARERGFQEALEKAEKEAKLICSKIGRELGKVLEVESKNKDYVVTSPMQGMYLTVEERKLIDIPQHVTLYTNIKVKYELK
;
A
#
# COMPACT_ATOMS: atom_id res chain seq x y z
N MET A 1 21.62 -94.61 10.52
CA MET A 1 20.82 -93.66 11.33
C MET A 1 21.27 -92.24 10.98
N LYS A 2 20.43 -91.47 10.28
CA LYS A 2 20.74 -90.05 9.86
C LYS A 2 19.80 -89.17 10.63
N THR A 3 20.33 -88.44 11.60
CA THR A 3 19.60 -87.46 12.43
C THR A 3 19.49 -86.14 11.64
N LYS A 4 18.27 -85.72 11.29
CA LYS A 4 18.02 -84.47 10.66
C LYS A 4 17.80 -83.41 11.77
N ILE A 5 18.71 -82.43 11.85
CA ILE A 5 18.58 -81.25 12.70
C ILE A 5 17.70 -80.22 11.96
N PHE A 6 16.55 -79.91 12.54
CA PHE A 6 15.62 -78.91 12.02
C PHE A 6 15.96 -77.56 12.67
N LEU A 7 16.57 -76.67 11.88
CA LEU A 7 16.94 -75.35 12.33
C LEU A 7 15.69 -74.40 12.21
N PHE A 8 15.12 -74.07 13.35
CA PHE A 8 13.98 -73.15 13.41
C PHE A 8 14.48 -71.67 13.43
N ILE A 9 14.44 -70.98 12.28
CA ILE A 9 14.78 -69.57 12.18
C ILE A 9 13.57 -68.78 12.60
N LEU A 10 13.59 -68.24 13.82
CA LEU A 10 12.58 -67.30 14.34
C LEU A 10 12.86 -65.88 13.79
N SER A 11 12.23 -65.54 12.68
CA SER A 11 12.30 -64.16 12.14
C SER A 11 11.49 -63.18 12.99
N PHE A 12 12.20 -62.43 13.80
CA PHE A 12 11.65 -61.33 14.59
C PHE A 12 11.31 -60.17 13.64
N PHE A 13 10.05 -60.03 13.22
CA PHE A 13 9.57 -58.83 12.53
C PHE A 13 9.45 -57.71 13.54
N ALA A 14 10.47 -56.86 13.64
CA ALA A 14 10.38 -55.60 14.30
C ALA A 14 9.53 -54.65 13.42
N THR A 15 8.26 -54.55 13.71
CA THR A 15 7.40 -53.48 13.15
C THR A 15 7.85 -52.14 13.71
N ILE A 16 8.66 -51.46 12.92
CA ILE A 16 8.97 -50.02 13.18
C ILE A 16 7.68 -49.26 12.92
N ASN A 17 6.91 -49.00 13.98
CA ASN A 17 5.85 -48.05 13.96
C ASN A 17 6.50 -46.66 13.80
N SER A 18 6.70 -46.23 12.56
CA SER A 18 6.98 -44.84 12.24
C SER A 18 5.74 -44.06 12.61
N GLN A 19 5.67 -43.56 13.84
CA GLN A 19 4.72 -42.54 14.20
C GLN A 19 5.10 -41.30 13.41
N THR A 20 4.43 -41.09 12.29
CA THR A 20 4.39 -39.77 11.65
C THR A 20 3.74 -38.83 12.65
N VAL A 21 4.57 -38.05 13.34
CA VAL A 21 4.09 -36.93 14.16
C VAL A 21 3.45 -35.97 13.18
N THR A 22 2.18 -36.14 12.93
CA THR A 22 1.36 -35.15 12.24
C THR A 22 1.26 -33.95 13.19
N ASN A 23 2.15 -32.96 13.00
CA ASN A 23 2.07 -31.73 13.74
C ASN A 23 0.71 -31.12 13.43
N SER A 24 -0.22 -31.21 14.41
CA SER A 24 -1.51 -30.56 14.32
C SER A 24 -1.27 -29.04 14.38
N PHE A 25 -1.93 -28.29 13.52
CA PHE A 25 -1.80 -26.85 13.51
C PHE A 25 -3.16 -26.18 13.28
N ILE A 26 -3.25 -24.93 13.68
CA ILE A 26 -4.36 -24.04 13.35
C ILE A 26 -3.84 -22.84 12.55
N ILE A 27 -4.62 -22.39 11.60
CA ILE A 27 -4.34 -21.20 10.80
C ILE A 27 -5.40 -20.18 11.13
N ILE A 28 -4.97 -18.97 11.48
CA ILE A 28 -5.83 -17.83 11.77
C ILE A 28 -5.52 -16.72 10.77
N ASP A 29 -6.56 -16.20 10.13
CA ASP A 29 -6.51 -14.96 9.35
C ASP A 29 -7.00 -13.83 10.23
N ALA A 30 -6.18 -12.82 10.45
CA ALA A 30 -6.53 -11.66 11.26
C ALA A 30 -6.23 -10.37 10.53
N ASP A 31 -7.04 -9.34 10.80
CA ASP A 31 -6.88 -8.01 10.25
C ASP A 31 -6.86 -6.94 11.34
N SER A 32 -6.25 -5.81 11.03
CA SER A 32 -6.34 -4.59 11.81
C SER A 32 -6.68 -3.40 10.93
N ARG A 33 -7.20 -2.35 11.55
CA ARG A 33 -7.53 -1.08 10.93
C ARG A 33 -7.03 0.05 11.82
N ILE A 34 -6.02 0.78 11.34
CA ILE A 34 -5.46 1.94 12.03
C ILE A 34 -5.91 3.21 11.32
N GLU A 35 -6.54 4.11 12.05
CA GLU A 35 -6.93 5.44 11.56
C GLU A 35 -5.95 6.49 12.10
N ILE A 36 -5.46 7.33 11.20
CA ILE A 36 -4.47 8.36 11.48
C ILE A 36 -4.96 9.68 10.88
N PRO A 37 -4.88 10.81 11.58
CA PRO A 37 -5.19 12.09 10.99
C PRO A 37 -4.32 12.38 9.77
N ALA A 38 -4.91 12.86 8.68
CA ALA A 38 -4.15 13.37 7.55
C ALA A 38 -3.40 14.63 7.96
N LYS A 39 -2.13 14.74 7.58
CA LYS A 39 -1.24 15.86 7.92
C LYS A 39 -0.68 16.57 6.70
N GLU A 40 -0.81 15.95 5.54
CA GLU A 40 -0.30 16.48 4.28
C GLU A 40 -1.22 16.09 3.12
N ILE A 41 -1.12 16.82 2.01
CA ILE A 41 -1.70 16.44 0.73
C ILE A 41 -0.56 16.09 -0.22
N THR A 42 -0.60 14.89 -0.79
CA THR A 42 0.27 14.49 -1.88
C THR A 42 -0.41 14.85 -3.20
N PHE A 43 0.19 15.75 -3.97
CA PHE A 43 -0.20 16.09 -5.33
C PHE A 43 0.59 15.24 -6.31
N ALA A 44 -0.10 14.48 -7.15
CA ALA A 44 0.47 13.87 -8.35
C ALA A 44 0.09 14.73 -9.55
N ILE A 45 1.09 15.23 -10.26
CA ILE A 45 0.96 16.17 -11.37
C ILE A 45 1.62 15.53 -12.60
N VAL A 46 0.94 15.58 -13.74
CA VAL A 46 1.51 15.20 -15.02
C VAL A 46 1.64 16.46 -15.87
N ILE A 47 2.86 16.85 -16.16
CA ILE A 47 3.14 17.87 -17.16
C ILE A 47 3.27 17.16 -18.50
N GLU A 48 2.49 17.55 -19.49
CA GLU A 48 2.52 16.93 -20.80
C GLU A 48 2.29 17.92 -21.92
N GLN A 49 2.90 17.62 -23.06
CA GLN A 49 2.74 18.35 -24.31
C GLN A 49 2.65 17.36 -25.47
N ILE A 50 1.69 17.59 -26.34
CA ILE A 50 1.47 16.76 -27.53
C ILE A 50 1.62 17.65 -28.77
N ASP A 51 2.39 17.17 -29.76
CA ASP A 51 2.58 17.84 -31.06
C ASP A 51 2.77 16.79 -32.15
N THR A 52 2.54 17.17 -33.41
CA THR A 52 2.87 16.35 -34.60
C THR A 52 4.35 16.25 -34.84
N ASN A 53 5.14 17.14 -34.27
CA ASN A 53 6.60 17.19 -34.33
C ASN A 53 7.18 16.84 -32.93
N ALA A 54 8.11 15.88 -32.88
CA ALA A 54 8.74 15.43 -31.68
C ALA A 54 9.51 16.54 -30.93
N GLN A 55 10.23 17.38 -31.66
CA GLN A 55 10.99 18.49 -31.07
C GLN A 55 10.05 19.52 -30.43
N ASN A 56 8.97 19.90 -31.13
CA ASN A 56 8.00 20.85 -30.63
C ASN A 56 7.33 20.33 -29.34
N SER A 57 6.97 19.05 -29.31
CA SER A 57 6.40 18.39 -28.09
C SER A 57 7.37 18.50 -26.93
N TYR A 58 8.66 18.21 -27.15
CA TYR A 58 9.67 18.28 -26.07
C TYR A 58 9.93 19.73 -25.63
N ASP A 59 10.05 20.67 -26.57
CA ASP A 59 10.28 22.08 -26.25
C ASP A 59 9.08 22.69 -25.50
N GLY A 60 7.86 22.31 -25.88
CA GLY A 60 6.66 22.72 -25.18
C GLY A 60 6.62 22.19 -23.72
N LEU A 61 7.02 20.93 -23.48
CA LEU A 61 7.18 20.39 -22.13
C LEU A 61 8.17 21.25 -21.31
N LYS A 62 9.34 21.59 -21.89
CA LYS A 62 10.35 22.42 -21.19
C LYS A 62 9.88 23.85 -20.93
N GLN A 63 8.98 24.37 -21.73
CA GLN A 63 8.34 25.67 -21.45
C GLN A 63 7.36 25.55 -20.27
N LEU A 64 6.60 24.47 -20.16
CA LEU A 64 5.72 24.24 -18.99
C LEU A 64 6.53 24.05 -17.71
N GLU A 65 7.64 23.31 -17.72
CA GLU A 65 8.55 23.22 -16.57
C GLU A 65 9.06 24.59 -16.12
N LYS A 66 9.48 25.44 -17.06
CA LYS A 66 9.95 26.81 -16.76
C LYS A 66 8.87 27.66 -16.09
N LYS A 67 7.59 27.42 -16.38
CA LYS A 67 6.48 28.12 -15.73
C LYS A 67 6.13 27.51 -14.37
N PHE A 68 6.34 26.19 -14.22
CA PHE A 68 6.02 25.45 -13.01
C PHE A 68 7.01 25.73 -11.86
N ILE A 69 8.32 25.81 -12.15
CA ILE A 69 9.35 26.03 -11.13
C ILE A 69 9.11 27.28 -10.26
N PRO A 70 8.72 28.43 -10.80
CA PRO A 70 8.38 29.61 -10.00
C PRO A 70 7.25 29.38 -9.00
N LEU A 71 6.22 28.56 -9.36
CA LEU A 71 5.11 28.25 -8.46
C LEU A 71 5.59 27.49 -7.21
N LEU A 72 6.55 26.59 -7.33
CA LEU A 72 7.13 25.89 -6.20
C LEU A 72 7.72 26.85 -5.16
N LYS A 73 8.33 27.95 -5.63
CA LYS A 73 8.88 29.00 -4.78
C LYS A 73 7.79 29.89 -4.18
N GLU A 74 6.79 30.27 -4.96
CA GLU A 74 5.64 31.07 -4.54
C GLU A 74 4.88 30.40 -3.39
N PHE A 75 4.67 29.08 -3.51
CA PHE A 75 4.00 28.29 -2.50
C PHE A 75 4.94 27.79 -1.38
N ASN A 76 6.21 28.23 -1.38
CA ASN A 76 7.22 27.83 -0.39
C ASN A 76 7.37 26.31 -0.23
N ILE A 77 7.27 25.56 -1.34
CA ILE A 77 7.40 24.10 -1.33
C ILE A 77 8.88 23.72 -1.22
N PRO A 78 9.31 23.08 -0.12
CA PRO A 78 10.72 22.70 0.06
C PRO A 78 11.13 21.59 -0.92
N ASN A 79 12.39 21.57 -1.33
CA ASN A 79 12.91 20.55 -2.25
C ASN A 79 12.72 19.11 -1.74
N SER A 80 12.73 18.89 -0.43
CA SER A 80 12.47 17.59 0.20
C SER A 80 11.05 17.06 -0.06
N ASN A 81 10.12 17.96 -0.40
CA ASN A 81 8.72 17.64 -0.67
C ASN A 81 8.43 17.47 -2.16
N ILE A 82 9.47 17.48 -3.01
CA ILE A 82 9.34 17.40 -4.46
C ILE A 82 10.07 16.15 -4.94
N SER A 83 9.38 15.32 -5.70
CA SER A 83 9.97 14.24 -6.48
C SER A 83 9.46 14.27 -7.90
N TYR A 84 10.28 13.87 -8.87
CA TYR A 84 9.90 13.89 -10.26
C TYR A 84 10.56 12.75 -11.03
N SER A 85 9.93 12.34 -12.14
CA SER A 85 10.50 11.40 -13.10
C SER A 85 11.33 12.14 -14.14
N LEU A 86 12.19 11.41 -14.85
CA LEU A 86 12.80 11.96 -16.07
C LEU A 86 11.73 12.14 -17.15
N SER A 87 11.92 13.15 -18.00
CA SER A 87 11.06 13.42 -19.15
C SER A 87 11.03 12.20 -20.09
N GLN A 88 9.86 11.86 -20.59
CA GLN A 88 9.62 10.79 -21.54
C GLN A 88 9.06 11.39 -22.82
N LEU A 89 9.54 10.90 -23.97
CA LEU A 89 8.97 11.22 -25.28
C LEU A 89 8.45 9.93 -25.90
N ARG A 90 7.17 9.91 -26.25
CA ARG A 90 6.51 8.75 -26.89
C ARG A 90 5.86 9.16 -28.19
N ARG A 91 5.92 8.26 -29.18
CA ARG A 91 5.13 8.37 -30.40
C ARG A 91 3.77 7.71 -30.18
N GLU A 92 2.70 8.43 -30.49
CA GLU A 92 1.31 7.96 -30.39
C GLU A 92 0.62 8.06 -31.76
N GLY A 93 -0.41 7.26 -31.99
CA GLY A 93 -1.17 7.26 -33.24
C GLY A 93 -0.50 6.49 -34.39
N GLY A 94 -0.89 6.80 -35.61
CA GLY A 94 -0.44 6.08 -36.84
C GLY A 94 -1.18 4.78 -37.14
N PHE A 95 -2.20 4.42 -36.29
CA PHE A 95 -3.10 3.28 -36.54
C PHE A 95 -4.55 3.78 -36.71
N ASN A 96 -5.33 3.09 -37.54
CA ASN A 96 -6.77 3.38 -37.74
C ASN A 96 -7.04 4.85 -38.15
N ASN A 97 -6.27 5.40 -39.08
CA ASN A 97 -6.38 6.78 -39.60
C ASN A 97 -6.16 7.88 -38.53
N ARG A 98 -5.61 7.56 -37.36
CA ARG A 98 -5.20 8.59 -36.41
C ARG A 98 -3.86 9.18 -36.85
N PRO A 99 -3.70 10.51 -36.87
CA PRO A 99 -2.42 11.13 -37.18
C PRO A 99 -1.35 10.71 -36.18
N VAL A 100 -0.11 10.61 -36.63
CA VAL A 100 1.04 10.42 -35.77
C VAL A 100 1.22 11.67 -34.92
N GLN A 101 1.38 11.50 -33.64
CA GLN A 101 1.66 12.55 -32.66
C GLN A 101 2.81 12.10 -31.75
N TYR A 102 3.45 13.06 -31.14
CA TYR A 102 4.48 12.84 -30.13
C TYR A 102 4.03 13.47 -28.83
N LYS A 103 4.10 12.68 -27.76
CA LYS A 103 3.77 13.10 -26.42
C LYS A 103 5.03 13.15 -25.59
N ALA A 104 5.42 14.34 -25.17
CA ALA A 104 6.42 14.55 -24.14
C ALA A 104 5.72 14.69 -22.78
N SER A 105 6.19 13.98 -21.75
CA SER A 105 5.57 14.01 -20.42
C SER A 105 6.58 13.82 -19.30
N GLU A 106 6.23 14.36 -18.14
CA GLU A 106 6.96 14.23 -16.87
C GLU A 106 5.98 14.12 -15.72
N ASN A 107 6.26 13.21 -14.78
CA ASN A 107 5.45 13.06 -13.57
C ASN A 107 6.16 13.76 -12.40
N ILE A 108 5.42 14.56 -11.67
CA ILE A 108 5.90 15.28 -10.50
C ILE A 108 4.98 14.95 -9.34
N VAL A 109 5.58 14.69 -8.19
CA VAL A 109 4.85 14.50 -6.93
C VAL A 109 5.33 15.56 -5.96
N ILE A 110 4.40 16.31 -5.40
CA ILE A 110 4.69 17.28 -4.33
C ILE A 110 3.86 17.00 -3.09
N LYS A 111 4.37 17.42 -1.95
CA LYS A 111 3.68 17.32 -0.67
C LYS A 111 3.39 18.72 -0.12
N LEU A 112 2.13 19.00 0.18
CA LEU A 112 1.66 20.22 0.82
C LEU A 112 1.31 19.91 2.28
N ASN A 113 1.96 20.60 3.22
CA ASN A 113 1.69 20.43 4.65
C ASN A 113 0.57 21.38 5.14
N ASP A 114 0.27 22.43 4.38
CA ASP A 114 -0.85 23.34 4.66
C ASP A 114 -1.99 23.09 3.68
N PHE A 115 -3.10 22.55 4.19
CA PHE A 115 -4.29 22.24 3.40
C PHE A 115 -4.92 23.50 2.75
N LYS A 116 -4.73 24.67 3.34
CA LYS A 116 -5.23 25.93 2.78
C LYS A 116 -4.58 26.28 1.45
N GLN A 117 -3.41 25.74 1.17
CA GLN A 117 -2.72 25.92 -0.12
C GLN A 117 -3.32 25.07 -1.24
N TYR A 118 -4.16 24.08 -0.93
CA TYR A 118 -4.67 23.12 -1.92
C TYR A 118 -5.38 23.79 -3.10
N GLU A 119 -6.43 24.58 -2.84
CA GLU A 119 -7.18 25.26 -3.90
C GLU A 119 -6.35 26.32 -4.63
N PRO A 120 -5.62 27.24 -3.93
CA PRO A 120 -4.75 28.20 -4.60
C PRO A 120 -3.73 27.54 -5.52
N PHE A 121 -3.12 26.42 -5.09
CA PHE A 121 -2.16 25.70 -5.89
C PHE A 121 -2.78 25.07 -7.14
N GLN A 122 -3.98 24.49 -7.05
CA GLN A 122 -4.73 23.99 -8.20
C GLN A 122 -4.98 25.09 -9.22
N LEU A 123 -5.47 26.27 -8.77
CA LEU A 123 -5.72 27.41 -9.64
C LEU A 123 -4.43 27.91 -10.32
N ALA A 124 -3.31 27.92 -9.58
CA ALA A 124 -2.01 28.27 -10.14
C ALA A 124 -1.56 27.27 -11.23
N LEU A 125 -1.75 25.95 -11.03
CA LEU A 125 -1.47 24.95 -12.07
C LEU A 125 -2.28 25.18 -13.34
N LEU A 126 -3.59 25.42 -13.19
CA LEU A 126 -4.49 25.73 -14.31
C LEU A 126 -4.04 26.98 -15.07
N SER A 127 -3.64 28.04 -14.36
CA SER A 127 -3.23 29.31 -14.96
C SER A 127 -2.00 29.19 -15.88
N ILE A 128 -1.12 28.22 -15.64
CA ILE A 128 0.07 27.97 -16.45
C ILE A 128 -0.13 26.89 -17.52
N GLY A 129 -1.34 26.28 -17.59
CA GLY A 129 -1.69 25.29 -18.60
C GLY A 129 -1.42 23.83 -18.18
N ILE A 130 -1.33 23.55 -16.88
CA ILE A 130 -1.23 22.18 -16.36
C ILE A 130 -2.63 21.76 -15.88
N TYR A 131 -3.21 20.74 -16.55
CA TYR A 131 -4.58 20.27 -16.32
C TYR A 131 -4.69 18.86 -15.75
N SER A 132 -3.58 18.12 -15.75
CA SER A 132 -3.55 16.73 -15.28
C SER A 132 -2.88 16.67 -13.91
N PHE A 133 -3.70 16.68 -12.86
CA PHE A 133 -3.25 16.56 -11.48
C PHE A 133 -4.36 15.99 -10.58
N HIS A 134 -3.96 15.36 -9.48
CA HIS A 134 -4.88 15.01 -8.40
C HIS A 134 -4.18 15.11 -7.05
N GLY A 135 -4.94 15.47 -6.02
CA GLY A 135 -4.49 15.50 -4.64
C GLY A 135 -5.04 14.31 -3.87
N THR A 136 -4.21 13.76 -2.97
CA THR A 136 -4.59 12.68 -2.04
C THR A 136 -4.14 13.07 -0.65
N PHE A 137 -5.01 12.92 0.34
CA PHE A 137 -4.62 13.09 1.73
C PHE A 137 -3.62 12.03 2.13
N SER A 138 -2.58 12.43 2.86
CA SER A 138 -1.52 11.54 3.34
C SER A 138 -1.05 11.94 4.74
N THR A 139 -0.15 11.15 5.30
CA THR A 139 0.44 11.38 6.61
C THR A 139 1.88 10.87 6.63
N THR A 140 2.71 11.48 7.44
CA THR A 140 4.09 11.04 7.69
C THR A 140 4.18 9.83 8.64
N GLU A 141 3.07 9.47 9.32
CA GLU A 141 3.01 8.43 10.37
C GLU A 141 2.69 7.03 9.84
N ILE A 142 2.80 6.81 8.51
CA ILE A 142 2.47 5.51 7.88
C ILE A 142 3.29 4.36 8.45
N THR A 143 4.59 4.57 8.70
CA THR A 143 5.48 3.51 9.20
C THR A 143 5.08 3.07 10.61
N GLU A 144 4.87 4.03 11.51
CA GLU A 144 4.44 3.75 12.89
C GLU A 144 3.04 3.13 12.94
N ALA A 145 2.14 3.58 12.06
CA ALA A 145 0.81 2.99 11.95
C ALA A 145 0.85 1.55 11.44
N ARG A 146 1.77 1.24 10.52
CA ARG A 146 1.98 -0.11 10.03
C ARG A 146 2.44 -1.04 11.15
N GLU A 147 3.41 -0.61 11.96
CA GLU A 147 3.89 -1.38 13.11
C GLU A 147 2.76 -1.65 14.12
N ARG A 148 1.97 -0.63 14.46
CA ARG A 148 0.78 -0.80 15.31
C ARG A 148 -0.24 -1.75 14.70
N GLY A 149 -0.49 -1.62 13.39
CA GLY A 149 -1.40 -2.51 12.67
C GLY A 149 -0.97 -3.97 12.72
N PHE A 150 0.32 -4.24 12.53
CA PHE A 150 0.87 -5.58 12.67
C PHE A 150 0.69 -6.13 14.10
N GLN A 151 1.02 -5.32 15.10
CA GLN A 151 0.88 -5.71 16.50
C GLN A 151 -0.58 -6.05 16.83
N GLU A 152 -1.53 -5.19 16.49
CA GLU A 152 -2.96 -5.44 16.73
C GLU A 152 -3.47 -6.69 16.00
N ALA A 153 -3.04 -6.92 14.76
CA ALA A 153 -3.43 -8.11 14.00
C ALA A 153 -2.88 -9.39 14.64
N LEU A 154 -1.62 -9.39 15.11
CA LEU A 154 -1.02 -10.52 15.82
C LEU A 154 -1.73 -10.81 17.14
N GLU A 155 -2.06 -9.80 17.93
CA GLU A 155 -2.80 -9.94 19.17
C GLU A 155 -4.21 -10.53 18.94
N LYS A 156 -4.91 -10.08 17.90
CA LYS A 156 -6.20 -10.65 17.49
C LYS A 156 -6.07 -12.11 17.08
N ALA A 157 -5.07 -12.44 16.24
CA ALA A 157 -4.82 -13.82 15.82
C ALA A 157 -4.55 -14.75 17.00
N GLU A 158 -3.73 -14.32 17.96
CA GLU A 158 -3.44 -15.09 19.17
C GLU A 158 -4.67 -15.30 20.03
N LYS A 159 -5.46 -14.23 20.26
CA LYS A 159 -6.71 -14.29 21.03
C LYS A 159 -7.71 -15.26 20.41
N GLU A 160 -7.88 -15.21 19.10
CA GLU A 160 -8.78 -16.11 18.36
C GLU A 160 -8.28 -17.56 18.43
N ALA A 161 -6.99 -17.79 18.20
CA ALA A 161 -6.37 -19.11 18.31
C ALA A 161 -6.57 -19.72 19.70
N LYS A 162 -6.35 -18.95 20.78
CA LYS A 162 -6.59 -19.40 22.17
C LYS A 162 -8.05 -19.77 22.41
N LEU A 163 -8.98 -18.97 21.89
CA LEU A 163 -10.41 -19.24 22.02
C LEU A 163 -10.80 -20.55 21.33
N ILE A 164 -10.34 -20.77 20.11
CA ILE A 164 -10.62 -21.99 19.35
C ILE A 164 -10.01 -23.20 20.07
N CYS A 165 -8.74 -23.13 20.46
CA CYS A 165 -8.04 -24.21 21.18
C CYS A 165 -8.81 -24.62 22.45
N SER A 166 -9.25 -23.66 23.24
CA SER A 166 -10.03 -23.92 24.46
C SER A 166 -11.34 -24.65 24.19
N LYS A 167 -12.01 -24.36 23.06
CA LYS A 167 -13.28 -25.02 22.68
C LYS A 167 -13.12 -26.42 22.16
N ILE A 168 -11.97 -26.74 21.54
CA ILE A 168 -11.68 -28.08 21.01
C ILE A 168 -10.88 -28.95 22.00
N GLY A 169 -10.63 -28.47 23.21
CA GLY A 169 -9.90 -29.21 24.25
C GLY A 169 -8.40 -29.38 23.95
N ARG A 170 -7.80 -28.43 23.26
CA ARG A 170 -6.37 -28.37 22.92
C ARG A 170 -5.70 -27.16 23.54
N GLU A 171 -4.37 -27.19 23.61
CA GLU A 171 -3.57 -26.04 24.01
C GLU A 171 -2.91 -25.39 22.78
N LEU A 172 -2.82 -24.06 22.80
CA LEU A 172 -2.11 -23.29 21.78
C LEU A 172 -0.61 -23.49 21.96
N GLY A 173 0.08 -23.94 20.91
CA GLY A 173 1.53 -24.06 20.85
C GLY A 173 2.22 -22.81 20.35
N LYS A 174 3.45 -22.99 19.85
CA LYS A 174 4.26 -21.89 19.29
C LYS A 174 3.74 -21.45 17.92
N VAL A 175 4.08 -20.22 17.56
CA VAL A 175 3.93 -19.72 16.18
C VAL A 175 4.88 -20.51 15.27
N LEU A 176 4.35 -21.08 14.19
CA LEU A 176 5.11 -21.81 13.17
C LEU A 176 5.42 -20.93 11.97
N GLU A 177 4.50 -20.06 11.60
CA GLU A 177 4.60 -19.23 10.41
C GLU A 177 3.74 -17.98 10.56
N VAL A 178 4.23 -16.85 10.05
CA VAL A 178 3.48 -15.61 9.89
C VAL A 178 3.63 -15.15 8.45
N GLU A 179 2.53 -15.04 7.74
CA GLU A 179 2.46 -14.52 6.37
C GLU A 179 1.71 -13.18 6.39
N SER A 180 2.33 -12.13 5.85
CA SER A 180 1.61 -10.89 5.57
C SER A 180 1.02 -10.97 4.18
N LYS A 181 -0.30 -10.90 4.07
CA LYS A 181 -1.01 -10.97 2.78
C LYS A 181 -1.00 -9.64 2.01
N ASN A 182 -0.24 -8.65 2.46
CA ASN A 182 -0.53 -7.28 2.08
C ASN A 182 0.33 -6.65 1.02
N LYS A 183 -0.48 -6.06 0.18
CA LYS A 183 -0.30 -4.62 -0.16
C LYS A 183 -1.15 -3.81 0.82
N ASP A 184 -0.51 -2.96 1.63
CA ASP A 184 -1.20 -2.02 2.50
C ASP A 184 -2.20 -1.21 1.68
N TYR A 185 -3.48 -1.28 2.03
CA TYR A 185 -4.49 -0.42 1.44
C TYR A 185 -4.57 0.84 2.29
N VAL A 186 -4.24 1.96 1.68
CA VAL A 186 -4.45 3.28 2.27
C VAL A 186 -5.74 3.86 1.70
N VAL A 187 -6.71 4.09 2.55
CA VAL A 187 -7.97 4.74 2.18
C VAL A 187 -8.09 6.04 2.93
N THR A 188 -8.47 7.10 2.24
CA THR A 188 -8.79 8.37 2.89
C THR A 188 -10.28 8.46 3.12
N SER A 189 -10.68 8.85 4.32
CA SER A 189 -12.09 9.02 4.69
C SER A 189 -12.30 10.21 5.61
N PRO A 190 -13.51 10.82 5.61
CA PRO A 190 -13.84 11.85 6.58
C PRO A 190 -13.79 11.34 8.01
N MET A 191 -13.39 12.18 8.94
CA MET A 191 -13.36 11.88 10.37
C MET A 191 -14.77 11.58 10.88
N GLN A 192 -15.04 10.36 11.35
CA GLN A 192 -16.32 10.01 11.96
C GLN A 192 -16.48 10.70 13.31
N GLY A 193 -17.64 11.32 13.52
CA GLY A 193 -18.03 11.90 14.82
C GLY A 193 -17.85 13.41 14.97
N MET A 194 -17.34 14.10 13.97
CA MET A 194 -17.36 15.57 13.97
C MET A 194 -18.66 16.08 13.34
N TYR A 195 -19.65 16.39 14.17
CA TYR A 195 -20.85 17.15 13.74
C TYR A 195 -20.42 18.58 13.42
N LEU A 196 -19.99 18.81 12.19
CA LEU A 196 -19.67 20.13 11.70
C LEU A 196 -20.95 20.74 11.14
N THR A 197 -21.40 21.85 11.71
CA THR A 197 -22.40 22.71 11.07
C THR A 197 -21.78 23.22 9.76
N VAL A 198 -22.40 22.87 8.64
CA VAL A 198 -21.86 23.03 7.28
C VAL A 198 -21.88 24.48 6.79
N GLU A 199 -22.29 25.45 7.61
CA GLU A 199 -22.68 26.78 7.18
C GLU A 199 -21.55 27.65 6.73
N GLU A 200 -20.51 27.48 6.31
CA GLU A 200 -19.44 28.37 5.75
C GLU A 200 -18.05 27.72 5.64
N ARG A 201 -17.95 26.38 5.58
CA ARG A 201 -16.65 25.72 5.50
C ARG A 201 -16.40 25.16 4.10
N LYS A 202 -15.18 25.34 3.63
CA LYS A 202 -14.72 24.62 2.44
C LYS A 202 -14.56 23.14 2.78
N LEU A 203 -14.77 22.25 1.78
CA LEU A 203 -14.58 20.79 1.97
C LEU A 203 -13.18 20.45 2.48
N ILE A 204 -12.16 21.24 2.11
CA ILE A 204 -10.79 21.06 2.55
C ILE A 204 -10.58 21.27 4.05
N ASP A 205 -11.49 21.99 4.72
CA ASP A 205 -11.42 22.23 6.17
C ASP A 205 -12.00 21.06 6.98
N ILE A 206 -12.64 20.08 6.31
CA ILE A 206 -13.15 18.87 6.96
C ILE A 206 -11.98 17.95 7.27
N PRO A 207 -11.70 17.65 8.55
CA PRO A 207 -10.62 16.74 8.91
C PRO A 207 -10.76 15.37 8.23
N GLN A 208 -9.67 14.90 7.68
CA GLN A 208 -9.60 13.62 6.98
C GLN A 208 -8.70 12.65 7.74
N HIS A 209 -9.03 11.37 7.64
CA HIS A 209 -8.18 10.28 8.12
C HIS A 209 -7.56 9.52 6.96
N VAL A 210 -6.36 9.04 7.20
CA VAL A 210 -5.71 8.00 6.43
C VAL A 210 -5.93 6.70 7.18
N THR A 211 -6.60 5.74 6.57
CA THR A 211 -6.85 4.42 7.16
C THR A 211 -5.90 3.41 6.56
N LEU A 212 -5.16 2.73 7.42
CA LEU A 212 -4.26 1.64 7.05
C LEU A 212 -4.89 0.30 7.45
N TYR A 213 -4.99 -0.62 6.51
CA TYR A 213 -5.44 -1.98 6.75
C TYR A 213 -4.25 -2.94 6.73
N THR A 214 -4.15 -3.79 7.72
CA THR A 214 -3.13 -4.85 7.79
C THR A 214 -3.85 -6.20 7.86
N ASN A 215 -3.45 -7.16 7.01
CA ASN A 215 -3.96 -8.52 7.04
C ASN A 215 -2.82 -9.51 7.19
N ILE A 216 -2.94 -10.44 8.10
CA ILE A 216 -1.95 -11.48 8.35
C ILE A 216 -2.60 -12.85 8.40
N LYS A 217 -1.82 -13.86 8.09
CA LYS A 217 -2.15 -15.26 8.35
C LYS A 217 -1.10 -15.81 9.30
N VAL A 218 -1.55 -16.37 10.40
CA VAL A 218 -0.69 -16.94 11.43
C VAL A 218 -0.99 -18.42 11.59
N LYS A 219 0.05 -19.25 11.56
CA LYS A 219 -0.01 -20.68 11.78
C LYS A 219 0.56 -21.02 13.15
N TYR A 220 -0.24 -21.64 13.98
CA TYR A 220 0.13 -22.07 15.33
C TYR A 220 0.17 -23.60 15.41
N GLU A 221 1.10 -24.12 16.19
CA GLU A 221 1.10 -25.52 16.63
C GLU A 221 -0.07 -25.77 17.57
N LEU A 222 -0.68 -26.96 17.49
CA LEU A 222 -1.66 -27.46 18.47
C LEU A 222 -1.01 -28.51 19.35
N LYS A 223 -1.16 -28.38 20.65
CA LYS A 223 -0.71 -29.36 21.65
C LYS A 223 -1.87 -30.15 22.20
#